data_821f6a867108315aba1afc443be7a441
#
_entry.id   821f6a867108315aba1afc443be7a441
#
_cell.length_a   1.000
_cell.length_b   1.000
_cell.length_c   1.000
_cell.angle_alpha   90.00
_cell.angle_beta   90.00
_cell.angle_gamma   90.00
#
_symmetry.space_group_name_H-M   'P 1'
#
loop_
_entity.id
_entity.type
_entity.pdbx_description
1 polymer ?
#
loop_
_entity_poly.entity_id
_entity_poly.type
_entity_poly.pdbx_seq_one_letter_code
_entity_poly.pdbx_strand_id
1 'polypeptide(L)'
;FYSIERSNEISESYIKKLVEKLRKNGAEQCRIYEQELEGEKYFFGFIETEKSFESDWMSARHVYEFAQREGDDFTNLEKRGIIIGVADGKLEEYVRLHDEQPQIIHDLCYQNGFRKSSIFAFPTLSGNWYLLQFVEYKGKEDPRLYENPTYQEWLRVTGECQKPLPGEKFWKDMKLLFQYRK
;
A
#
# COMPACT_ATOMS: atom_id res chain seq x y z
N PHE A 1 -8.36 4.46 -3.83
CA PHE A 1 -8.75 3.37 -4.73
C PHE A 1 -7.51 2.58 -5.15
N TYR A 2 -7.54 1.28 -5.01
CA TYR A 2 -6.48 0.40 -5.49
C TYR A 2 -7.05 -0.52 -6.58
N SER A 3 -6.36 -0.56 -7.72
CA SER A 3 -6.74 -1.42 -8.84
C SER A 3 -5.56 -2.31 -9.22
N ILE A 4 -5.85 -3.53 -9.65
CA ILE A 4 -4.86 -4.55 -9.97
C ILE A 4 -5.09 -5.01 -11.40
N GLU A 5 -4.06 -5.03 -12.21
CA GLU A 5 -4.08 -5.67 -13.53
C GLU A 5 -2.99 -6.73 -13.60
N ARG A 6 -3.34 -7.87 -14.19
CA ARG A 6 -2.42 -8.90 -14.61
C ARG A 6 -2.17 -8.77 -16.11
N SER A 7 -0.97 -8.39 -16.46
CA SER A 7 -0.57 -8.27 -17.87
C SER A 7 0.93 -8.56 -18.00
N ASN A 8 1.35 -9.03 -19.14
CA ASN A 8 2.77 -9.20 -19.43
C ASN A 8 3.48 -7.87 -19.66
N GLU A 9 2.76 -6.85 -20.12
CA GLU A 9 3.29 -5.50 -20.32
C GLU A 9 2.18 -4.45 -20.24
N ILE A 10 2.46 -3.33 -19.58
CA ILE A 10 1.66 -2.11 -19.70
C ILE A 10 2.39 -1.18 -20.68
N SER A 11 1.80 -0.93 -21.85
CA SER A 11 2.37 -0.02 -22.84
C SER A 11 2.29 1.45 -22.37
N GLU A 12 3.24 2.29 -22.84
CA GLU A 12 3.17 3.74 -22.59
C GLU A 12 1.86 4.36 -23.09
N SER A 13 1.32 3.86 -24.21
CA SER A 13 0.05 4.34 -24.76
C SER A 13 -1.13 4.04 -23.83
N TYR A 14 -1.10 2.88 -23.15
CA TYR A 14 -2.09 2.52 -22.15
C TYR A 14 -2.00 3.44 -20.93
N ILE A 15 -0.80 3.67 -20.39
CA ILE A 15 -0.57 4.60 -19.29
C ILE A 15 -1.09 6.00 -19.63
N LYS A 16 -0.81 6.52 -20.83
CA LYS A 16 -1.31 7.83 -21.28
C LYS A 16 -2.82 7.89 -21.27
N LYS A 17 -3.51 6.89 -21.83
CA LYS A 17 -4.98 6.81 -21.84
C LYS A 17 -5.55 6.74 -20.41
N LEU A 18 -4.94 5.93 -19.55
CA LEU A 18 -5.34 5.83 -18.15
C LEU A 18 -5.21 7.18 -17.44
N VAL A 19 -4.11 7.88 -17.61
CA VAL A 19 -3.88 9.21 -17.04
C VAL A 19 -4.90 10.24 -17.54
N GLU A 20 -5.24 10.22 -18.84
CA GLU A 20 -6.28 11.10 -19.37
C GLU A 20 -7.66 10.78 -18.78
N LYS A 21 -7.99 9.48 -18.64
CA LYS A 21 -9.24 9.05 -17.96
C LYS A 21 -9.25 9.51 -16.50
N LEU A 22 -8.16 9.35 -15.78
CA LEU A 22 -8.00 9.78 -14.39
C LEU A 22 -8.17 11.30 -14.24
N ARG A 23 -7.51 12.09 -15.09
CA ARG A 23 -7.64 13.57 -15.11
C ARG A 23 -9.07 14.01 -15.33
N LYS A 24 -9.78 13.43 -16.30
CA LYS A 24 -11.18 13.72 -16.59
C LYS A 24 -12.11 13.40 -15.42
N ASN A 25 -11.76 12.40 -14.61
CA ASN A 25 -12.51 11.98 -13.42
C ASN A 25 -12.06 12.69 -12.13
N GLY A 26 -11.18 13.70 -12.23
CA GLY A 26 -10.78 14.51 -11.08
C GLY A 26 -9.79 13.81 -10.14
N ALA A 27 -9.03 12.83 -10.63
CA ALA A 27 -8.00 12.21 -9.83
C ALA A 27 -6.91 13.22 -9.44
N GLU A 28 -6.55 13.25 -8.16
CA GLU A 28 -5.53 14.13 -7.61
C GLU A 28 -4.13 13.54 -7.78
N GLN A 29 -4.01 12.25 -7.59
CA GLN A 29 -2.76 11.52 -7.85
C GLN A 29 -3.02 10.09 -8.29
N CYS A 30 -2.06 9.57 -9.05
CA CYS A 30 -2.02 8.17 -9.46
C CYS A 30 -0.58 7.69 -9.43
N ARG A 31 -0.37 6.45 -8.97
CA ARG A 31 0.91 5.74 -9.08
C ARG A 31 0.67 4.33 -9.55
N ILE A 32 1.52 3.88 -10.44
CA ILE A 32 1.50 2.52 -10.96
C ILE A 32 2.81 1.84 -10.57
N TYR A 33 2.67 0.70 -9.94
CA TYR A 33 3.78 -0.16 -9.52
C TYR A 33 3.75 -1.48 -10.27
N GLU A 34 4.91 -2.09 -10.41
CA GLU A 34 5.11 -3.42 -10.95
C GLU A 34 5.71 -4.34 -9.89
N GLN A 35 5.22 -5.56 -9.81
CA GLN A 35 5.82 -6.62 -9.00
C GLN A 35 5.57 -7.98 -9.65
N GLU A 36 6.61 -8.81 -9.67
CA GLU A 36 6.49 -10.21 -10.03
C GLU A 36 6.14 -11.04 -8.80
N LEU A 37 5.09 -11.85 -8.91
CA LEU A 37 4.59 -12.76 -7.88
C LEU A 37 4.33 -14.12 -8.53
N GLU A 38 4.91 -15.18 -7.97
CA GLU A 38 4.65 -16.57 -8.41
C GLU A 38 4.93 -16.79 -9.91
N GLY A 39 5.94 -16.08 -10.45
CA GLY A 39 6.30 -16.15 -11.87
C GLY A 39 5.41 -15.31 -12.80
N GLU A 40 4.44 -14.59 -12.27
CA GLU A 40 3.52 -13.73 -13.00
C GLU A 40 3.75 -12.26 -12.66
N LYS A 41 3.59 -11.39 -13.67
CA LYS A 41 3.75 -9.94 -13.50
C LYS A 41 2.41 -9.31 -13.17
N TYR A 42 2.39 -8.53 -12.09
CA TYR A 42 1.24 -7.76 -11.61
C TYR A 42 1.54 -6.27 -11.66
N PHE A 43 0.51 -5.49 -11.96
CA PHE A 43 0.54 -4.04 -11.93
C PHE A 43 -0.48 -3.52 -10.93
N PHE A 44 -0.05 -2.57 -10.11
CA PHE A 44 -0.85 -2.03 -9.03
C PHE A 44 -1.03 -0.53 -9.22
N GLY A 45 -2.27 -0.11 -9.38
CA GLY A 45 -2.63 1.31 -9.50
C GLY A 45 -3.14 1.85 -8.16
N PHE A 46 -2.44 2.78 -7.54
CA PHE A 46 -2.95 3.58 -6.43
C PHE A 46 -3.48 4.91 -6.97
N ILE A 47 -4.76 5.19 -6.69
CA ILE A 47 -5.46 6.36 -7.22
C ILE A 47 -6.15 7.09 -6.06
N GLU A 48 -5.81 8.35 -5.85
CA GLU A 48 -6.58 9.25 -4.99
C GLU A 48 -7.53 10.10 -5.85
N THR A 49 -8.81 10.06 -5.51
CA THR A 49 -9.86 10.80 -6.21
C THR A 49 -11.02 11.07 -5.28
N GLU A 50 -11.63 12.27 -5.40
CA GLU A 50 -12.86 12.61 -4.67
C GLU A 50 -14.11 11.91 -5.25
N LYS A 51 -14.03 11.46 -6.49
CA LYS A 51 -15.15 10.81 -7.18
C LYS A 51 -14.91 9.31 -7.31
N SER A 52 -15.99 8.55 -7.35
CA SER A 52 -15.91 7.13 -7.71
C SER A 52 -15.25 6.98 -9.08
N PHE A 53 -14.32 6.06 -9.18
CA PHE A 53 -13.60 5.75 -10.41
C PHE A 53 -13.90 4.31 -10.81
N GLU A 54 -14.52 4.14 -11.99
CA GLU A 54 -14.69 2.83 -12.60
C GLU A 54 -13.42 2.46 -13.37
N SER A 55 -12.82 1.36 -12.97
CA SER A 55 -11.64 0.78 -13.61
C SER A 55 -11.98 -0.61 -14.13
N ASP A 56 -11.40 -0.97 -15.26
CA ASP A 56 -11.42 -2.34 -15.78
C ASP A 56 -10.50 -3.27 -14.97
N TRP A 57 -9.68 -2.68 -14.10
CA TRP A 57 -8.80 -3.40 -13.20
C TRP A 57 -9.57 -3.95 -11.99
N MET A 58 -9.14 -5.08 -11.48
CA MET A 58 -9.72 -5.66 -10.28
C MET A 58 -9.44 -4.76 -9.07
N SER A 59 -10.45 -4.50 -8.23
CA SER A 59 -10.29 -3.75 -6.99
C SER A 59 -9.70 -4.63 -5.89
N ALA A 60 -8.70 -4.11 -5.16
CA ALA A 60 -8.20 -4.74 -3.96
C ALA A 60 -9.14 -4.47 -2.76
N ARG A 61 -9.18 -5.41 -1.82
CA ARG A 61 -9.90 -5.24 -0.55
C ARG A 61 -9.17 -4.22 0.33
N HIS A 62 -9.85 -3.17 0.74
CA HIS A 62 -9.31 -2.23 1.73
C HIS A 62 -9.21 -2.93 3.10
N VAL A 63 -8.06 -2.76 3.77
CA VAL A 63 -7.74 -3.33 5.07
C VAL A 63 -7.55 -2.25 6.13
N TYR A 64 -6.81 -1.20 5.83
CA TYR A 64 -6.45 -0.19 6.82
C TYR A 64 -6.23 1.17 6.17
N GLU A 65 -6.59 2.23 6.89
CA GLU A 65 -6.27 3.61 6.55
C GLU A 65 -5.73 4.34 7.76
N PHE A 66 -4.55 4.95 7.61
CA PHE A 66 -3.94 5.77 8.64
C PHE A 66 -4.70 7.09 8.79
N ALA A 67 -5.23 7.36 9.97
CA ALA A 67 -5.99 8.57 10.24
C ALA A 67 -5.10 9.82 10.14
N GLN A 68 -5.48 10.74 9.25
CA GLN A 68 -4.83 12.04 9.09
C GLN A 68 -5.26 12.98 10.22
N ARG A 69 -4.40 13.92 10.60
CA ARG A 69 -4.69 14.92 11.61
C ARG A 69 -4.94 16.27 10.94
N GLU A 70 -5.87 17.05 11.53
CA GLU A 70 -6.12 18.41 11.07
C GLU A 70 -4.84 19.25 11.18
N GLY A 71 -4.53 20.02 10.12
CA GLY A 71 -3.32 20.84 10.04
C GLY A 71 -2.06 20.09 9.60
N ASP A 72 -2.15 18.82 9.24
CA ASP A 72 -1.02 18.08 8.68
C ASP A 72 -0.47 18.74 7.41
N ASP A 73 0.86 18.79 7.33
CA ASP A 73 1.58 19.22 6.13
C ASP A 73 1.90 18.02 5.24
N PHE A 74 1.26 17.96 4.08
CA PHE A 74 1.43 16.91 3.06
C PHE A 74 2.39 17.31 1.94
N THR A 75 3.16 18.39 2.12
CA THR A 75 4.18 18.81 1.16
C THR A 75 5.47 18.01 1.32
N ASN A 76 6.15 17.73 0.21
CA ASN A 76 7.45 17.07 0.19
C ASN A 76 7.51 15.72 0.94
N LEU A 77 6.43 14.94 0.86
CA LEU A 77 6.40 13.60 1.45
C LEU A 77 7.19 12.61 0.61
N GLU A 78 8.01 11.80 1.28
CA GLU A 78 8.55 10.59 0.68
C GLU A 78 7.45 9.55 0.56
N LYS A 79 7.43 8.79 -0.54
CA LYS A 79 6.32 7.93 -0.90
C LYS A 79 6.83 6.57 -1.33
N ARG A 80 6.26 5.53 -0.70
CA ARG A 80 6.61 4.14 -1.03
C ARG A 80 5.36 3.31 -1.27
N GLY A 81 5.46 2.38 -2.22
CA GLY A 81 4.54 1.26 -2.38
C GLY A 81 5.28 -0.02 -2.05
N ILE A 82 4.79 -0.76 -1.06
CA ILE A 82 5.44 -1.97 -0.56
C ILE A 82 4.47 -3.14 -0.54
N ILE A 83 4.99 -4.36 -0.60
CA ILE A 83 4.21 -5.59 -0.70
C ILE A 83 4.76 -6.69 0.22
N ILE A 84 3.87 -7.53 0.76
CA ILE A 84 4.21 -8.73 1.51
C ILE A 84 3.12 -9.79 1.29
N GLY A 85 3.48 -11.07 1.38
CA GLY A 85 2.50 -12.15 1.39
C GLY A 85 1.76 -12.25 2.73
N VAL A 86 0.61 -12.90 2.72
CA VAL A 86 -0.16 -13.26 3.91
C VAL A 86 0.09 -14.73 4.24
N ALA A 87 0.32 -15.05 5.51
CA ALA A 87 0.40 -16.42 5.98
C ALA A 87 -0.95 -17.14 5.81
N ASP A 88 -0.91 -18.43 5.54
CA ASP A 88 -2.09 -19.22 5.20
C ASP A 88 -3.18 -19.09 6.27
N GLY A 89 -4.39 -18.68 5.84
CA GLY A 89 -5.55 -18.49 6.71
C GLY A 89 -5.49 -17.29 7.66
N LYS A 90 -4.46 -16.40 7.55
CA LYS A 90 -4.24 -15.31 8.49
C LYS A 90 -4.77 -13.94 8.05
N LEU A 91 -5.43 -13.83 6.89
CA LEU A 91 -5.92 -12.54 6.40
C LEU A 91 -6.92 -11.88 7.36
N GLU A 92 -7.90 -12.63 7.82
CA GLU A 92 -8.95 -12.06 8.69
C GLU A 92 -8.39 -11.68 10.07
N GLU A 93 -7.41 -12.42 10.58
CA GLU A 93 -6.70 -12.04 11.80
C GLU A 93 -5.91 -10.74 11.61
N TYR A 94 -5.22 -10.59 10.47
CA TYR A 94 -4.51 -9.36 10.13
C TYR A 94 -5.46 -8.15 10.05
N VAL A 95 -6.61 -8.31 9.39
CA VAL A 95 -7.65 -7.27 9.30
C VAL A 95 -8.12 -6.88 10.71
N ARG A 96 -8.50 -7.88 11.54
CA ARG A 96 -8.95 -7.63 12.91
C ARG A 96 -7.91 -6.88 13.74
N LEU A 97 -6.63 -7.24 13.65
CA LEU A 97 -5.55 -6.53 14.36
C LEU A 97 -5.49 -5.05 13.97
N HIS A 98 -5.73 -4.71 12.71
CA HIS A 98 -5.74 -3.33 12.24
C HIS A 98 -7.02 -2.59 12.61
N ASP A 99 -8.17 -3.25 12.61
CA ASP A 99 -9.44 -2.68 13.10
C ASP A 99 -9.37 -2.36 14.61
N GLU A 100 -8.67 -3.19 15.38
CA GLU A 100 -8.46 -3.05 16.82
C GLU A 100 -7.12 -2.37 17.16
N GLN A 101 -6.45 -1.72 16.22
CA GLN A 101 -5.13 -1.14 16.42
C GLN A 101 -5.13 -0.14 17.59
N PRO A 102 -4.26 -0.33 18.61
CA PRO A 102 -4.14 0.62 19.70
C PRO A 102 -3.73 2.01 19.22
N GLN A 103 -4.38 3.05 19.77
CA GLN A 103 -4.08 4.44 19.41
C GLN A 103 -2.60 4.80 19.58
N ILE A 104 -1.92 4.20 20.56
CA ILE A 104 -0.48 4.43 20.79
C ILE A 104 0.36 4.06 19.57
N ILE A 105 -0.01 3.04 18.81
CA ILE A 105 0.71 2.64 17.59
C ILE A 105 0.58 3.73 16.52
N HIS A 106 -0.65 4.25 16.35
CA HIS A 106 -0.88 5.39 15.46
C HIS A 106 -0.03 6.60 15.87
N ASP A 107 0.00 6.94 17.16
CA ASP A 107 0.75 8.09 17.68
C ASP A 107 2.27 7.91 17.49
N LEU A 108 2.79 6.71 17.71
CA LEU A 108 4.20 6.39 17.46
C LEU A 108 4.56 6.54 15.98
N CYS A 109 3.74 6.00 15.08
CA CYS A 109 3.94 6.17 13.63
C CYS A 109 3.93 7.65 13.23
N TYR A 110 2.93 8.41 13.73
CA TYR A 110 2.81 9.83 13.44
C TYR A 110 4.02 10.64 13.91
N GLN A 111 4.50 10.40 15.15
CA GLN A 111 5.70 11.04 15.73
C GLN A 111 6.95 10.72 14.91
N ASN A 112 7.00 9.57 14.27
CA ASN A 112 8.10 9.14 13.40
C ASN A 112 7.89 9.47 11.92
N GLY A 113 7.03 10.41 11.62
CA GLY A 113 6.92 11.01 10.30
C GLY A 113 5.83 10.44 9.40
N PHE A 114 5.13 9.37 9.77
CA PHE A 114 4.01 8.87 8.98
C PHE A 114 2.91 9.93 8.86
N ARG A 115 2.39 10.12 7.63
CA ARG A 115 1.32 11.07 7.34
C ARG A 115 0.15 10.41 6.62
N LYS A 116 0.42 9.44 5.76
CA LYS A 116 -0.57 8.60 5.09
C LYS A 116 -0.09 7.16 5.07
N SER A 117 -0.98 6.23 5.28
CA SER A 117 -0.75 4.81 5.02
C SER A 117 -2.07 4.14 4.73
N SER A 118 -2.14 3.42 3.61
CA SER A 118 -3.29 2.64 3.23
C SER A 118 -2.84 1.20 2.96
N ILE A 119 -3.53 0.22 3.53
CA ILE A 119 -3.24 -1.20 3.29
C ILE A 119 -4.41 -1.83 2.55
N PHE A 120 -4.08 -2.62 1.54
CA PHE A 120 -5.04 -3.37 0.72
C PHE A 120 -4.61 -4.82 0.62
N ALA A 121 -5.58 -5.73 0.47
CA ALA A 121 -5.34 -7.14 0.25
C ALA A 121 -5.90 -7.59 -1.09
N PHE A 122 -5.20 -8.51 -1.75
CA PHE A 122 -5.67 -9.13 -2.98
C PHE A 122 -5.19 -10.58 -3.09
N PRO A 123 -5.97 -11.47 -3.73
CA PRO A 123 -5.54 -12.82 -4.04
C PRO A 123 -4.85 -12.88 -5.41
N THR A 124 -3.82 -13.72 -5.54
CA THR A 124 -3.32 -14.17 -6.84
C THR A 124 -4.22 -15.25 -7.44
N LEU A 125 -3.94 -15.68 -8.67
CA LEU A 125 -4.69 -16.76 -9.31
C LEU A 125 -4.54 -18.10 -8.59
N SER A 126 -3.41 -18.34 -7.94
CA SER A 126 -3.18 -19.52 -7.12
C SER A 126 -3.94 -19.51 -5.79
N GLY A 127 -4.59 -18.37 -5.46
CA GLY A 127 -5.35 -18.20 -4.22
C GLY A 127 -4.50 -17.70 -3.05
N ASN A 128 -3.20 -17.46 -3.23
CA ASN A 128 -2.38 -16.84 -2.18
C ASN A 128 -2.72 -15.36 -2.04
N TRP A 129 -2.80 -14.90 -0.79
CA TRP A 129 -3.09 -13.50 -0.49
C TRP A 129 -1.82 -12.68 -0.29
N TYR A 130 -1.89 -11.43 -0.74
CA TYR A 130 -0.84 -10.44 -0.56
C TYR A 130 -1.42 -9.14 -0.01
N LEU A 131 -0.60 -8.43 0.77
CA LEU A 131 -0.90 -7.09 1.27
C LEU A 131 -0.07 -6.08 0.48
N LEU A 132 -0.73 -5.02 0.07
CA LEU A 132 -0.12 -3.84 -0.55
C LEU A 132 -0.20 -2.71 0.44
N GLN A 133 0.90 -2.11 0.80
CA GLN A 133 0.89 -0.91 1.61
C GLN A 133 1.39 0.28 0.81
N PHE A 134 0.66 1.35 0.89
CA PHE A 134 1.00 2.63 0.35
C PHE A 134 1.27 3.58 1.51
N VAL A 135 2.48 4.11 1.61
CA VAL A 135 2.88 4.93 2.75
C VAL A 135 3.55 6.23 2.30
N GLU A 136 3.22 7.31 2.97
CA GLU A 136 3.83 8.63 2.79
C GLU A 136 4.33 9.15 4.14
N TYR A 137 5.60 9.59 4.19
CA TYR A 137 6.17 10.17 5.40
C TYR A 137 6.80 11.53 5.16
N LYS A 138 6.84 12.33 6.22
CA LYS A 138 7.58 13.58 6.27
C LYS A 138 9.00 13.30 6.75
N GLY A 139 9.98 13.59 5.89
CA GLY A 139 11.38 13.31 6.18
C GLY A 139 11.75 11.85 5.96
N LYS A 140 12.76 11.39 6.68
CA LYS A 140 13.17 9.98 6.69
C LYS A 140 12.52 9.25 7.85
N GLU A 141 12.20 7.99 7.62
CA GLU A 141 11.75 7.10 8.68
C GLU A 141 12.77 7.06 9.81
N ASP A 142 12.33 7.29 11.06
CA ASP A 142 13.22 7.29 12.21
C ASP A 142 13.42 5.84 12.71
N PRO A 143 14.64 5.31 12.67
CA PRO A 143 14.92 3.94 13.11
C PRO A 143 14.57 3.69 14.58
N ARG A 144 14.49 4.73 15.42
CA ARG A 144 14.09 4.62 16.83
C ARG A 144 12.65 4.12 17.01
N LEU A 145 11.80 4.25 15.99
CA LEU A 145 10.48 3.63 16.01
C LEU A 145 10.57 2.12 16.23
N TYR A 146 11.52 1.47 15.55
CA TYR A 146 11.75 0.02 15.64
C TYR A 146 12.41 -0.42 16.96
N GLU A 147 12.95 0.51 17.74
CA GLU A 147 13.50 0.24 19.08
C GLU A 147 12.43 0.36 20.17
N ASN A 148 11.27 0.95 19.86
CA ASN A 148 10.19 1.10 20.84
C ASN A 148 9.54 -0.25 21.17
N PRO A 149 9.49 -0.70 22.43
CA PRO A 149 8.96 -2.03 22.79
C PRO A 149 7.50 -2.24 22.40
N THR A 150 6.67 -1.20 22.50
CA THR A 150 5.25 -1.27 22.10
C THR A 150 5.11 -1.46 20.60
N TYR A 151 5.95 -0.79 19.82
CA TYR A 151 5.95 -0.96 18.37
C TYR A 151 6.53 -2.32 17.95
N GLN A 152 7.56 -2.82 18.65
CA GLN A 152 8.10 -4.16 18.43
C GLN A 152 7.05 -5.24 18.68
N GLU A 153 6.26 -5.13 19.74
CA GLU A 153 5.16 -6.07 20.00
C GLU A 153 4.10 -6.00 18.89
N TRP A 154 3.76 -4.81 18.40
CA TRP A 154 2.87 -4.65 17.26
C TRP A 154 3.41 -5.35 16.01
N LEU A 155 4.69 -5.15 15.70
CA LEU A 155 5.35 -5.83 14.57
C LEU A 155 5.39 -7.34 14.76
N ARG A 156 5.55 -7.83 15.99
CA ARG A 156 5.54 -9.26 16.28
C ARG A 156 4.17 -9.86 15.99
N VAL A 157 3.10 -9.31 16.52
CA VAL A 157 1.75 -9.89 16.36
C VAL A 157 1.25 -9.77 14.92
N THR A 158 1.50 -8.65 14.24
CA THR A 158 1.15 -8.51 12.82
C THR A 158 2.03 -9.36 11.92
N GLY A 159 3.31 -9.55 12.29
CA GLY A 159 4.28 -10.40 11.59
C GLY A 159 3.88 -11.87 11.55
N GLU A 160 3.16 -12.37 12.56
CA GLU A 160 2.63 -13.74 12.56
C GLU A 160 1.57 -13.98 11.46
N CYS A 161 0.98 -12.90 10.94
CA CYS A 161 0.04 -12.95 9.82
C CYS A 161 0.71 -12.76 8.46
N GLN A 162 2.01 -12.47 8.44
CA GLN A 162 2.74 -12.10 7.23
C GLN A 162 3.67 -13.21 6.77
N LYS A 163 3.92 -13.25 5.46
CA LYS A 163 4.83 -14.19 4.81
C LYS A 163 5.72 -13.39 3.83
N PRO A 164 6.95 -13.04 4.23
CA PRO A 164 7.86 -12.31 3.34
C PRO A 164 8.03 -12.99 1.98
N LEU A 165 8.26 -12.20 0.93
CA LEU A 165 8.56 -12.72 -0.39
C LEU A 165 9.92 -13.44 -0.38
N PRO A 166 10.18 -14.36 -1.32
CA PRO A 166 11.46 -15.03 -1.43
C PRO A 166 12.64 -14.05 -1.46
N GLY A 167 13.60 -14.25 -0.55
CA GLY A 167 14.78 -13.40 -0.41
C GLY A 167 14.59 -12.15 0.46
N GLU A 168 13.38 -11.84 0.88
CA GLU A 168 13.06 -10.70 1.72
C GLU A 168 12.89 -11.13 3.19
N LYS A 169 13.16 -10.20 4.11
CA LYS A 169 12.91 -10.40 5.56
C LYS A 169 11.61 -9.74 6.03
N PHE A 170 11.16 -8.73 5.30
CA PHE A 170 10.02 -7.90 5.61
C PHE A 170 9.30 -7.53 4.32
N TRP A 171 8.58 -6.41 4.34
CA TRP A 171 7.96 -5.80 3.19
C TRP A 171 8.98 -5.46 2.11
N LYS A 172 8.64 -5.77 0.86
CA LYS A 172 9.45 -5.46 -0.32
C LYS A 172 8.97 -4.19 -0.99
N ASP A 173 9.89 -3.31 -1.38
CA ASP A 173 9.55 -2.18 -2.25
C ASP A 173 9.14 -2.67 -3.63
N MET A 174 8.00 -2.19 -4.11
CA MET A 174 7.56 -2.42 -5.48
C MET A 174 8.25 -1.43 -6.43
N LYS A 175 8.46 -1.86 -7.66
CA LYS A 175 9.04 -1.00 -8.69
C LYS A 175 8.01 0.03 -9.17
N LEU A 176 8.26 1.32 -8.89
CA LEU A 176 7.46 2.41 -9.42
C LEU A 176 7.68 2.54 -10.92
N LEU A 177 6.63 2.43 -11.72
CA LEU A 177 6.65 2.64 -13.17
C LEU A 177 6.22 4.03 -13.58
N PHE A 178 5.23 4.56 -12.92
CA PHE A 178 4.61 5.82 -13.28
C PHE A 178 4.03 6.53 -12.07
N GLN A 179 4.12 7.87 -12.06
CA GLN A 179 3.40 8.70 -11.12
C GLN A 179 2.84 9.95 -11.79
N TYR A 180 1.66 10.34 -11.34
CA TYR A 180 0.97 11.58 -11.69
C TYR A 180 0.49 12.27 -10.43
N ARG A 181 0.63 13.57 -10.38
CA ARG A 181 0.02 14.46 -9.37
C ARG A 181 -0.50 15.69 -10.11
N LYS A 182 -1.70 16.15 -9.72
CA LYS A 182 -2.33 17.38 -10.20
C LYS A 182 -1.60 18.60 -9.66
#